data_82f077c588626fa82fd2cceab45a6a11
#
_entry.id   82f077c588626fa82fd2cceab45a6a11
#
_cell.length_a   1.000
_cell.length_b   1.000
_cell.length_c   1.000
_cell.angle_alpha   90.00
_cell.angle_beta   90.00
_cell.angle_gamma   90.00
#
_symmetry.space_group_name_H-M   'P 1'
#
loop_
_entity.id
_entity.type
_entity.pdbx_description
1 polymer ?
#
loop_
_entity_poly.entity_id
_entity_poly.type
_entity_poly.pdbx_seq_one_letter_code
_entity_poly.pdbx_strand_id
1 'polypeptide(L)'
;MKNTKRLVAALIAVVLVIAGIVCVVLGQKGQSIYNDATTMLGCKKPDTINYILDTDSITEIQRGLSADTYTKYLTKSLGLDAAEVEAVVSDRVVFDELLTKYKKKDTFVSYVMETQGVTEEEAEAIKKDDAQEEAIQAEILMKSVTEALGCSEAEVEALKADTPMIELFKKGFENLKTNAGFSTTLFNNAIMFLWIGIVLIIAGGAILFIQLMDDSKKSKKGGIKVSPKAAKVGEFFLNYALYIILIAILVVVCLVKPNFLDPVNILNILKQASTKGILALGCAGLIVLAGTDLSIGRVLGLSAAVTAALVQSVTYSSRMFPQMTQQLPLFVPLLASIGVAVIFSLINGFGVAKLHLHAFIITLGTQLIAFGCNCLFIESQPSGTAQALSTFDQNFLNFAAGNLTIGSLKIPLVVIYFLIIAIIMWFVWNKTRLGKNMFAVGGNTEAAAVSGVNVAKTIMLVYLIAGILYGTSAFLEAARITSVGANTGINYETDAISAVVVGGVSFSGGVGTIQGVVIGAIILQAINYSLQFLGVNPYLQYVVRGLIIILAVAIDVRKYIAKK
;
A
#
# COMPACT_ATOMS: atom_id res chain seq x y z
N MET A 1 -29.02 28.25 9.49
CA MET A 1 -27.83 27.39 9.63
C MET A 1 -28.13 25.92 9.97
N LYS A 2 -29.06 25.57 10.87
CA LYS A 2 -29.34 24.15 11.24
C LYS A 2 -29.94 23.32 10.09
N ASN A 3 -30.83 23.90 9.29
CA ASN A 3 -31.47 23.24 8.12
C ASN A 3 -30.49 23.01 6.95
N THR A 4 -29.55 23.93 6.74
CA THR A 4 -28.56 23.81 5.66
C THR A 4 -27.59 22.64 5.91
N LYS A 5 -27.15 22.44 7.17
CA LYS A 5 -26.26 21.30 7.53
C LYS A 5 -26.96 19.95 7.35
N ARG A 6 -28.27 19.87 7.61
CA ARG A 6 -29.07 18.67 7.40
C ARG A 6 -29.26 18.36 5.92
N LEU A 7 -29.56 19.41 5.14
CA LEU A 7 -29.68 19.27 3.70
C LEU A 7 -28.38 18.76 3.07
N VAL A 8 -27.24 19.33 3.51
CA VAL A 8 -25.92 18.90 3.04
C VAL A 8 -25.63 17.42 3.41
N ALA A 9 -25.93 17.03 4.65
CA ALA A 9 -25.70 15.63 5.06
C ALA A 9 -26.64 14.65 4.37
N ALA A 10 -27.92 15.04 4.11
CA ALA A 10 -28.84 14.25 3.31
C ALA A 10 -28.37 14.14 1.86
N LEU A 11 -27.88 15.24 1.29
CA LEU A 11 -27.33 15.26 -0.06
C LEU A 11 -26.09 14.34 -0.17
N ILE A 12 -25.18 14.42 0.79
CA ILE A 12 -24.01 13.51 0.86
C ILE A 12 -24.46 12.04 0.94
N ALA A 13 -25.42 11.73 1.80
CA ALA A 13 -25.95 10.39 1.95
C ALA A 13 -26.57 9.86 0.65
N VAL A 14 -27.35 10.68 -0.03
CA VAL A 14 -27.96 10.35 -1.33
C VAL A 14 -26.88 10.14 -2.39
N VAL A 15 -25.87 11.00 -2.44
CA VAL A 15 -24.74 10.86 -3.37
C VAL A 15 -23.98 9.55 -3.11
N LEU A 16 -23.73 9.19 -1.84
CA LEU A 16 -23.08 7.92 -1.50
C LEU A 16 -23.91 6.71 -1.92
N VAL A 17 -25.22 6.75 -1.72
CA VAL A 17 -26.12 5.66 -2.14
C VAL A 17 -26.13 5.54 -3.67
N ILE A 18 -26.25 6.65 -4.38
CA ILE A 18 -26.23 6.66 -5.85
C ILE A 18 -24.87 6.14 -6.36
N ALA A 19 -23.76 6.66 -5.83
CA ALA A 19 -22.43 6.18 -6.19
C ALA A 19 -22.26 4.69 -5.89
N GLY A 20 -22.80 4.22 -4.77
CA GLY A 20 -22.80 2.81 -4.40
C GLY A 20 -23.59 1.95 -5.38
N ILE A 21 -24.80 2.38 -5.79
CA ILE A 21 -25.60 1.69 -6.80
C ILE A 21 -24.84 1.62 -8.14
N VAL A 22 -24.25 2.74 -8.57
CA VAL A 22 -23.44 2.78 -9.81
C VAL A 22 -22.27 1.77 -9.71
N CYS A 23 -21.55 1.74 -8.59
CA CYS A 23 -20.46 0.77 -8.39
C CYS A 23 -20.95 -0.68 -8.40
N VAL A 24 -22.11 -1.00 -7.80
CA VAL A 24 -22.70 -2.35 -7.86
C VAL A 24 -23.05 -2.73 -9.29
N VAL A 25 -23.65 -1.82 -10.05
CA VAL A 25 -24.00 -2.07 -11.46
C VAL A 25 -22.75 -2.29 -12.31
N LEU A 26 -21.71 -1.46 -12.11
CA LEU A 26 -20.42 -1.63 -12.79
C LEU A 26 -19.75 -2.94 -12.41
N GLY A 27 -19.79 -3.32 -11.13
CA GLY A 27 -19.28 -4.60 -10.65
C GLY A 27 -20.00 -5.80 -11.26
N GLN A 28 -21.33 -5.76 -11.33
CA GLN A 28 -22.13 -6.80 -11.99
C GLN A 28 -21.83 -6.90 -13.50
N LYS A 29 -21.69 -5.74 -14.17
CA LYS A 29 -21.30 -5.71 -15.59
C LYS A 29 -19.90 -6.29 -15.79
N GLY A 30 -18.92 -5.93 -14.94
CA GLY A 30 -17.58 -6.49 -14.98
C GLY A 30 -17.57 -8.00 -14.72
N GLN A 31 -18.38 -8.49 -13.77
CA GLN A 31 -18.51 -9.92 -13.50
C GLN A 31 -19.17 -10.68 -14.67
N SER A 32 -20.13 -10.07 -15.35
CA SER A 32 -20.70 -10.65 -16.58
C SER A 32 -19.64 -10.77 -17.67
N ILE A 33 -18.86 -9.70 -17.93
CA ILE A 33 -17.76 -9.71 -18.89
C ILE A 33 -16.73 -10.79 -18.51
N TYR A 34 -16.40 -10.92 -17.21
CA TYR A 34 -15.50 -11.96 -16.71
C TYR A 34 -16.04 -13.37 -17.01
N ASN A 35 -17.32 -13.62 -16.74
CA ASN A 35 -17.96 -14.90 -16.98
C ASN A 35 -18.01 -15.22 -18.49
N ASP A 36 -18.34 -14.23 -19.32
CA ASP A 36 -18.37 -14.37 -20.77
C ASP A 36 -16.97 -14.68 -21.32
N ALA A 37 -15.92 -13.98 -20.83
CA ALA A 37 -14.54 -14.23 -21.20
C ALA A 37 -14.06 -15.62 -20.75
N THR A 38 -14.38 -16.05 -19.51
CA THR A 38 -14.01 -17.40 -19.03
C THR A 38 -14.69 -18.50 -19.82
N THR A 39 -15.95 -18.31 -20.21
CA THR A 39 -16.71 -19.27 -21.02
C THR A 39 -16.14 -19.34 -22.44
N MET A 40 -15.89 -18.21 -23.06
CA MET A 40 -15.45 -18.11 -24.44
C MET A 40 -14.00 -18.56 -24.64
N LEU A 41 -13.10 -18.16 -23.72
CA LEU A 41 -11.69 -18.52 -23.76
C LEU A 41 -11.42 -19.88 -23.10
N GLY A 42 -12.41 -20.44 -22.39
CA GLY A 42 -12.27 -21.69 -21.66
C GLY A 42 -11.23 -21.64 -20.53
N CYS A 43 -10.79 -20.45 -20.11
CA CYS A 43 -9.81 -20.22 -19.05
C CYS A 43 -10.52 -19.82 -17.77
N LYS A 44 -10.12 -20.39 -16.63
CA LYS A 44 -10.74 -20.09 -15.32
C LYS A 44 -9.87 -19.21 -14.42
N LYS A 45 -8.60 -18.99 -14.77
CA LYS A 45 -7.70 -18.17 -13.97
C LYS A 45 -7.72 -16.71 -14.41
N PRO A 46 -7.95 -15.75 -13.50
CA PRO A 46 -7.96 -14.32 -13.80
C PRO A 46 -6.67 -13.84 -14.47
N ASP A 47 -5.52 -14.34 -14.01
CA ASP A 47 -4.21 -13.92 -14.51
C ASP A 47 -4.01 -14.29 -15.99
N THR A 48 -4.53 -15.45 -16.40
CA THR A 48 -4.50 -15.86 -17.80
C THR A 48 -5.34 -14.97 -18.68
N ILE A 49 -6.54 -14.63 -18.21
CA ILE A 49 -7.46 -13.76 -18.96
C ILE A 49 -6.91 -12.34 -19.01
N ASN A 50 -6.38 -11.83 -17.90
CA ASN A 50 -5.73 -10.53 -17.83
C ASN A 50 -4.53 -10.46 -18.79
N TYR A 51 -3.71 -11.49 -18.83
CA TYR A 51 -2.57 -11.57 -19.73
C TYR A 51 -3.02 -11.51 -21.20
N ILE A 52 -4.07 -12.25 -21.57
CA ILE A 52 -4.63 -12.25 -22.94
C ILE A 52 -5.24 -10.89 -23.30
N LEU A 53 -5.86 -10.20 -22.33
CA LEU A 53 -6.57 -8.93 -22.55
C LEU A 53 -5.65 -7.70 -22.47
N ASP A 54 -4.53 -7.77 -21.75
CA ASP A 54 -3.63 -6.65 -21.50
C ASP A 54 -2.53 -6.51 -22.55
N THR A 55 -2.41 -7.44 -23.47
CA THR A 55 -1.37 -7.40 -24.47
C THR A 55 -1.74 -6.53 -25.66
N ASP A 56 -1.08 -5.40 -25.79
CA ASP A 56 -0.94 -4.69 -27.07
C ASP A 56 -0.19 -5.54 -28.11
N SER A 57 0.47 -6.61 -27.69
CA SER A 57 1.20 -7.53 -28.54
C SER A 57 0.73 -8.97 -28.34
N ILE A 58 -0.08 -9.43 -29.27
CA ILE A 58 -0.38 -10.84 -29.49
C ILE A 58 0.91 -11.69 -29.61
N THR A 59 2.02 -11.08 -29.96
CA THR A 59 3.37 -11.65 -29.98
C THR A 59 3.84 -12.11 -28.58
N GLU A 60 3.41 -11.45 -27.50
CA GLU A 60 3.71 -11.92 -26.15
C GLU A 60 2.82 -13.07 -25.70
N ILE A 61 1.59 -13.18 -26.24
CA ILE A 61 0.76 -14.37 -26.06
C ILE A 61 1.44 -15.60 -26.67
N GLN A 62 2.06 -15.44 -27.84
CA GLN A 62 2.84 -16.50 -28.48
C GLN A 62 4.05 -16.93 -27.63
N ARG A 63 4.66 -15.99 -26.89
CA ARG A 63 5.82 -16.26 -26.02
C ARG A 63 5.46 -16.70 -24.60
N GLY A 64 4.25 -16.41 -24.14
CA GLY A 64 3.86 -16.55 -22.74
C GLY A 64 2.45 -17.04 -22.52
N LEU A 65 1.99 -18.07 -23.26
CA LEU A 65 0.76 -18.76 -22.92
C LEU A 65 0.77 -19.14 -21.44
N SER A 66 -0.24 -18.73 -20.68
CA SER A 66 -0.35 -19.17 -19.29
C SER A 66 -0.44 -20.69 -19.21
N ALA A 67 -0.09 -21.28 -18.10
CA ALA A 67 -0.10 -22.74 -17.92
C ALA A 67 -1.43 -23.38 -18.34
N ASP A 68 -2.57 -22.74 -18.04
CA ASP A 68 -3.89 -23.29 -18.41
C ASP A 68 -4.20 -23.22 -19.91
N THR A 69 -3.77 -22.12 -20.57
CA THR A 69 -3.95 -21.97 -22.02
C THR A 69 -3.03 -22.91 -22.77
N TYR A 70 -1.81 -23.05 -22.29
CA TYR A 70 -0.83 -23.97 -22.82
C TYR A 70 -1.26 -25.43 -22.66
N THR A 71 -1.77 -25.80 -21.48
CA THR A 71 -2.35 -27.13 -21.22
C THR A 71 -3.48 -27.47 -22.21
N LYS A 72 -4.38 -26.50 -22.47
CA LYS A 72 -5.46 -26.70 -23.44
C LYS A 72 -4.97 -26.83 -24.87
N TYR A 73 -3.97 -26.07 -25.24
CA TYR A 73 -3.33 -26.20 -26.55
C TYR A 73 -2.73 -27.60 -26.71
N LEU A 74 -1.90 -28.03 -25.73
CA LEU A 74 -1.28 -29.36 -25.75
C LEU A 74 -2.31 -30.50 -25.87
N THR A 75 -3.38 -30.41 -25.08
CA THR A 75 -4.46 -31.43 -25.10
C THR A 75 -5.26 -31.42 -26.40
N LYS A 76 -5.64 -30.24 -26.90
CA LYS A 76 -6.53 -30.13 -28.07
C LYS A 76 -5.81 -30.16 -29.41
N SER A 77 -4.64 -29.55 -29.50
CA SER A 77 -3.92 -29.38 -30.77
C SER A 77 -2.87 -30.46 -30.99
N LEU A 78 -2.23 -30.96 -29.95
CA LEU A 78 -1.22 -32.01 -30.01
C LEU A 78 -1.76 -33.38 -29.56
N GLY A 79 -2.97 -33.45 -28.99
CA GLY A 79 -3.60 -34.71 -28.59
C GLY A 79 -2.92 -35.41 -27.40
N LEU A 80 -2.15 -34.69 -26.58
CA LEU A 80 -1.43 -35.25 -25.43
C LEU A 80 -2.39 -35.63 -24.31
N ASP A 81 -2.07 -36.71 -23.60
CA ASP A 81 -2.84 -37.11 -22.42
C ASP A 81 -2.50 -36.23 -21.18
N ALA A 82 -3.24 -36.41 -20.08
CA ALA A 82 -3.08 -35.58 -18.89
C ALA A 82 -1.69 -35.70 -18.25
N ALA A 83 -1.07 -36.87 -18.30
CA ALA A 83 0.26 -37.09 -17.71
C ALA A 83 1.37 -36.47 -18.57
N GLU A 84 1.23 -36.61 -19.90
CA GLU A 84 2.11 -35.96 -20.87
C GLU A 84 2.02 -34.45 -20.80
N VAL A 85 0.79 -33.91 -20.65
CA VAL A 85 0.57 -32.47 -20.44
C VAL A 85 1.19 -31.99 -19.16
N GLU A 86 1.08 -32.73 -18.04
CA GLU A 86 1.68 -32.34 -16.77
C GLU A 86 3.21 -32.33 -16.86
N ALA A 87 3.82 -33.29 -17.54
CA ALA A 87 5.27 -33.32 -17.79
C ALA A 87 5.71 -32.09 -18.60
N VAL A 88 5.04 -31.78 -19.71
CA VAL A 88 5.39 -30.63 -20.56
C VAL A 88 5.13 -29.30 -19.86
N VAL A 89 4.09 -29.18 -19.03
CA VAL A 89 3.80 -27.97 -18.24
C VAL A 89 4.81 -27.75 -17.14
N SER A 90 5.34 -28.82 -16.51
CA SER A 90 6.42 -28.68 -15.54
C SER A 90 7.73 -28.21 -16.19
N ASP A 91 8.04 -28.69 -17.39
CA ASP A 91 9.21 -28.29 -18.15
C ASP A 91 9.14 -26.85 -18.69
N ARG A 92 7.95 -26.26 -18.78
CA ARG A 92 7.82 -24.86 -19.18
C ARG A 92 8.34 -23.86 -18.16
N VAL A 93 8.34 -24.18 -16.89
CA VAL A 93 9.04 -23.37 -15.87
C VAL A 93 10.55 -23.36 -16.19
N VAL A 94 11.07 -24.52 -16.62
CA VAL A 94 12.45 -24.67 -17.12
C VAL A 94 12.66 -23.87 -18.41
N PHE A 95 11.62 -23.74 -19.28
CA PHE A 95 11.70 -22.95 -20.51
C PHE A 95 11.91 -21.44 -20.24
N ASP A 96 11.19 -20.84 -19.30
CA ASP A 96 11.39 -19.43 -18.92
C ASP A 96 12.74 -19.21 -18.23
N GLU A 97 13.19 -20.18 -17.43
CA GLU A 97 14.53 -20.16 -16.82
C GLU A 97 15.63 -20.32 -17.88
N LEU A 98 15.45 -21.20 -18.86
CA LEU A 98 16.35 -21.37 -20.00
C LEU A 98 16.39 -20.12 -20.88
N LEU A 99 15.26 -19.51 -21.18
CA LEU A 99 15.16 -18.22 -21.92
C LEU A 99 16.01 -17.13 -21.22
N THR A 100 15.94 -17.06 -19.90
CA THR A 100 16.74 -16.12 -19.08
C THR A 100 18.22 -16.48 -19.07
N LYS A 101 18.55 -17.76 -19.09
CA LYS A 101 19.93 -18.27 -19.07
C LYS A 101 20.63 -18.07 -20.42
N TYR A 102 19.93 -18.28 -21.52
CA TYR A 102 20.47 -18.10 -22.89
C TYR A 102 20.56 -16.64 -23.34
N LYS A 103 19.91 -15.71 -22.67
CA LYS A 103 20.12 -14.26 -22.84
C LYS A 103 21.42 -13.74 -22.20
N LYS A 104 22.20 -14.59 -21.50
CA LYS A 104 23.48 -14.18 -20.91
C LYS A 104 24.58 -14.18 -21.99
N LYS A 105 25.38 -13.09 -21.96
CA LYS A 105 26.47 -12.80 -22.91
C LYS A 105 27.38 -13.97 -23.23
N ASP A 106 27.73 -14.78 -22.24
CA ASP A 106 28.74 -15.84 -22.33
C ASP A 106 28.26 -17.08 -23.12
N THR A 107 26.95 -17.30 -23.15
CA THR A 107 26.36 -18.47 -23.83
C THR A 107 26.27 -18.28 -25.33
N PHE A 108 26.00 -17.07 -25.79
CA PHE A 108 25.94 -16.72 -27.20
C PHE A 108 27.31 -16.92 -27.90
N VAL A 109 28.35 -16.31 -27.32
CA VAL A 109 29.72 -16.40 -27.86
C VAL A 109 30.18 -17.85 -27.90
N SER A 110 29.98 -18.61 -26.82
CA SER A 110 30.35 -20.02 -26.77
C SER A 110 29.60 -20.86 -27.81
N TYR A 111 28.33 -20.61 -28.03
CA TYR A 111 27.54 -21.32 -29.03
C TYR A 111 28.01 -21.03 -30.47
N VAL A 112 28.29 -19.77 -30.78
CA VAL A 112 28.79 -19.35 -32.10
C VAL A 112 30.16 -19.95 -32.39
N MET A 113 31.06 -19.94 -31.41
CA MET A 113 32.38 -20.60 -31.53
C MET A 113 32.26 -22.11 -31.79
N GLU A 114 31.36 -22.79 -31.09
CA GLU A 114 31.17 -24.24 -31.21
C GLU A 114 30.47 -24.62 -32.53
N THR A 115 29.47 -23.88 -32.98
CA THR A 115 28.68 -24.20 -34.18
C THR A 115 29.30 -23.73 -35.48
N GLN A 116 29.97 -22.58 -35.47
CA GLN A 116 30.55 -21.98 -36.69
C GLN A 116 32.06 -22.08 -36.76
N GLY A 117 32.74 -22.57 -35.71
CA GLY A 117 34.19 -22.77 -35.70
C GLY A 117 35.03 -21.49 -35.78
N VAL A 118 34.44 -20.37 -35.37
CA VAL A 118 35.06 -19.04 -35.42
C VAL A 118 35.80 -18.70 -34.11
N THR A 119 36.67 -17.72 -34.14
CA THR A 119 37.36 -17.22 -32.95
C THR A 119 36.44 -16.39 -32.07
N GLU A 120 36.84 -16.15 -30.82
CA GLU A 120 36.10 -15.32 -29.85
C GLU A 120 35.88 -13.89 -30.37
N GLU A 121 36.89 -13.29 -31.04
CA GLU A 121 36.81 -11.96 -31.61
C GLU A 121 35.80 -11.89 -32.77
N GLU A 122 35.72 -12.92 -33.60
CA GLU A 122 34.75 -13.04 -34.70
C GLU A 122 33.33 -13.28 -34.16
N ALA A 123 33.15 -14.09 -33.10
CA ALA A 123 31.88 -14.31 -32.43
C ALA A 123 31.37 -13.02 -31.75
N GLU A 124 32.25 -12.23 -31.15
CA GLU A 124 31.92 -10.92 -30.61
C GLU A 124 31.58 -9.87 -31.70
N ALA A 125 32.15 -10.01 -32.91
CA ALA A 125 31.79 -9.18 -34.05
C ALA A 125 30.38 -9.52 -34.57
N ILE A 126 30.05 -10.79 -34.68
CA ILE A 126 28.69 -11.28 -35.04
C ILE A 126 27.64 -10.77 -34.06
N LYS A 127 27.96 -10.68 -32.78
CA LYS A 127 27.09 -10.15 -31.75
C LYS A 127 26.79 -8.64 -31.89
N LYS A 128 27.59 -7.90 -32.62
CA LYS A 128 27.38 -6.47 -32.90
C LYS A 128 26.48 -6.23 -34.12
N ASP A 129 26.13 -7.28 -34.85
CA ASP A 129 25.17 -7.23 -35.96
C ASP A 129 23.80 -7.68 -35.44
N ASP A 130 22.91 -6.72 -35.16
CA ASP A 130 21.61 -6.97 -34.54
C ASP A 130 20.78 -8.05 -35.29
N ALA A 131 20.87 -8.12 -36.62
CA ALA A 131 20.12 -9.08 -37.41
C ALA A 131 20.68 -10.52 -37.29
N GLN A 132 22.02 -10.64 -37.22
CA GLN A 132 22.68 -11.93 -37.04
C GLN A 132 22.57 -12.40 -35.59
N GLU A 133 22.65 -11.50 -34.63
CA GLU A 133 22.42 -11.80 -33.22
C GLU A 133 21.02 -12.37 -33.00
N GLU A 134 19.99 -11.74 -33.55
CA GLU A 134 18.60 -12.17 -33.39
C GLU A 134 18.36 -13.56 -34.00
N ALA A 135 18.91 -13.81 -35.19
CA ALA A 135 18.80 -15.12 -35.86
C ALA A 135 19.47 -16.24 -35.06
N ILE A 136 20.67 -16.03 -34.55
CA ILE A 136 21.42 -17.02 -33.77
C ILE A 136 20.79 -17.22 -32.38
N GLN A 137 20.28 -16.17 -31.76
CA GLN A 137 19.54 -16.29 -30.50
C GLN A 137 18.26 -17.11 -30.67
N ALA A 138 17.57 -16.98 -31.81
CA ALA A 138 16.41 -17.81 -32.14
C ALA A 138 16.79 -19.28 -32.31
N GLU A 139 17.95 -19.59 -32.92
CA GLU A 139 18.45 -20.94 -33.11
C GLU A 139 18.88 -21.58 -31.78
N ILE A 140 19.59 -20.84 -30.91
CA ILE A 140 19.93 -21.28 -29.55
C ILE A 140 18.67 -21.59 -28.76
N LEU A 141 17.67 -20.74 -28.85
CA LEU A 141 16.39 -20.92 -28.20
C LEU A 141 15.67 -22.17 -28.69
N MET A 142 15.62 -22.39 -30.01
CA MET A 142 14.98 -23.55 -30.63
C MET A 142 15.63 -24.83 -30.12
N LYS A 143 16.97 -24.91 -30.16
CA LYS A 143 17.72 -26.10 -29.73
C LYS A 143 17.48 -26.39 -28.24
N SER A 144 17.49 -25.37 -27.39
CA SER A 144 17.25 -25.54 -25.96
C SER A 144 15.83 -25.98 -25.64
N VAL A 145 14.84 -25.51 -26.38
CA VAL A 145 13.43 -25.90 -26.18
C VAL A 145 13.22 -27.34 -26.62
N THR A 146 13.77 -27.74 -27.76
CA THR A 146 13.70 -29.15 -28.25
C THR A 146 14.36 -30.11 -27.27
N GLU A 147 15.53 -29.75 -26.73
CA GLU A 147 16.23 -30.55 -25.72
C GLU A 147 15.47 -30.61 -24.38
N ALA A 148 14.94 -29.47 -23.89
CA ALA A 148 14.26 -29.40 -22.59
C ALA A 148 12.87 -30.07 -22.60
N LEU A 149 12.12 -29.94 -23.71
CA LEU A 149 10.77 -30.48 -23.82
C LEU A 149 10.75 -31.89 -24.44
N GLY A 150 11.87 -32.40 -24.98
CA GLY A 150 11.90 -33.66 -25.72
C GLY A 150 11.03 -33.66 -26.98
N CYS A 151 10.72 -32.47 -27.53
CA CYS A 151 9.89 -32.27 -28.71
C CYS A 151 10.74 -32.18 -29.97
N SER A 152 10.15 -32.39 -31.13
CA SER A 152 10.78 -32.07 -32.42
C SER A 152 10.74 -30.58 -32.72
N GLU A 153 11.64 -30.08 -33.58
CA GLU A 153 11.64 -28.69 -34.01
C GLU A 153 10.32 -28.28 -34.66
N ALA A 154 9.67 -29.17 -35.40
CA ALA A 154 8.36 -28.92 -36.00
C ALA A 154 7.26 -28.71 -34.94
N GLU A 155 7.32 -29.41 -33.82
CA GLU A 155 6.39 -29.24 -32.71
C GLU A 155 6.66 -27.92 -31.96
N VAL A 156 7.92 -27.54 -31.78
CA VAL A 156 8.29 -26.24 -31.20
C VAL A 156 7.88 -25.09 -32.12
N GLU A 157 8.06 -25.23 -33.44
CA GLU A 157 7.56 -24.24 -34.41
C GLU A 157 6.03 -24.14 -34.40
N ALA A 158 5.32 -25.25 -34.28
CA ALA A 158 3.87 -25.26 -34.10
C ALA A 158 3.43 -24.59 -32.80
N LEU A 159 4.22 -24.69 -31.72
CA LEU A 159 3.98 -23.99 -30.47
C LEU A 159 4.23 -22.47 -30.57
N LYS A 160 5.13 -22.04 -31.45
CA LYS A 160 5.45 -20.62 -31.70
C LYS A 160 4.54 -20.00 -32.75
N ALA A 161 4.06 -20.79 -33.74
CA ALA A 161 3.23 -20.32 -34.83
C ALA A 161 1.82 -19.92 -34.35
N ASP A 162 1.10 -19.17 -35.20
CA ASP A 162 -0.30 -18.85 -35.00
C ASP A 162 -1.13 -20.15 -34.90
N THR A 163 -1.37 -20.57 -33.68
CA THR A 163 -2.12 -21.78 -33.40
C THR A 163 -3.62 -21.53 -33.50
N PRO A 164 -4.44 -22.55 -33.81
CA PRO A 164 -5.89 -22.41 -33.85
C PRO A 164 -6.47 -21.84 -32.56
N MET A 165 -5.81 -22.08 -31.45
CA MET A 165 -6.22 -21.53 -30.15
C MET A 165 -5.92 -20.04 -30.04
N ILE A 166 -4.75 -19.56 -30.50
CA ILE A 166 -4.40 -18.14 -30.53
C ILE A 166 -5.35 -17.38 -31.46
N GLU A 167 -5.71 -17.94 -32.61
CA GLU A 167 -6.71 -17.33 -33.47
C GLU A 167 -8.10 -17.29 -32.82
N LEU A 168 -8.47 -18.32 -32.07
CA LEU A 168 -9.71 -18.32 -31.29
C LEU A 168 -9.70 -17.22 -30.22
N PHE A 169 -8.58 -17.01 -29.55
CA PHE A 169 -8.41 -15.92 -28.59
C PHE A 169 -8.45 -14.56 -29.27
N LYS A 170 -7.74 -14.38 -30.40
CA LYS A 170 -7.78 -13.14 -31.19
C LYS A 170 -9.22 -12.79 -31.55
N LYS A 171 -9.96 -13.75 -32.13
CA LYS A 171 -11.36 -13.57 -32.53
C LYS A 171 -12.29 -13.33 -31.35
N GLY A 172 -12.06 -14.04 -30.25
CA GLY A 172 -12.80 -13.86 -29.02
C GLY A 172 -12.57 -12.51 -28.38
N PHE A 173 -11.32 -12.06 -28.37
CA PHE A 173 -10.93 -10.75 -27.86
C PHE A 173 -11.49 -9.61 -28.71
N GLU A 174 -11.43 -9.70 -30.03
CA GLU A 174 -12.05 -8.72 -30.94
C GLU A 174 -13.57 -8.66 -30.75
N ASN A 175 -14.23 -9.79 -30.52
CA ASN A 175 -15.66 -9.82 -30.21
C ASN A 175 -15.97 -9.18 -28.85
N LEU A 176 -15.12 -9.33 -27.85
CA LEU A 176 -15.25 -8.66 -26.56
C LEU A 176 -15.00 -7.15 -26.66
N LYS A 177 -14.02 -6.72 -27.48
CA LYS A 177 -13.75 -5.30 -27.75
C LYS A 177 -14.89 -4.63 -28.53
N THR A 178 -15.46 -5.31 -29.49
CA THR A 178 -16.52 -4.78 -30.36
C THR A 178 -17.89 -4.77 -29.69
N ASN A 179 -18.13 -5.66 -28.72
CA ASN A 179 -19.33 -5.59 -27.90
C ASN A 179 -19.31 -4.33 -27.03
N ALA A 180 -20.18 -3.38 -27.36
CA ALA A 180 -20.24 -2.07 -26.78
C ALA A 180 -20.14 -2.08 -25.25
N GLY A 181 -19.00 -1.62 -24.72
CA GLY A 181 -18.76 -1.41 -23.31
C GLY A 181 -17.83 -2.39 -22.61
N PHE A 182 -17.01 -3.15 -23.34
CA PHE A 182 -15.89 -3.85 -22.72
C PHE A 182 -14.90 -2.84 -22.13
N SER A 183 -14.49 -3.10 -20.91
CA SER A 183 -13.49 -2.30 -20.19
C SER A 183 -12.61 -3.23 -19.37
N THR A 184 -11.31 -3.22 -19.64
CA THR A 184 -10.31 -3.96 -18.85
C THR A 184 -10.37 -3.56 -17.38
N THR A 185 -10.62 -2.28 -17.08
CA THR A 185 -10.79 -1.79 -15.71
C THR A 185 -12.00 -2.43 -15.03
N LEU A 186 -13.15 -2.57 -15.72
CA LEU A 186 -14.33 -3.22 -15.17
C LEU A 186 -14.09 -4.71 -14.98
N PHE A 187 -13.46 -5.36 -15.95
CA PHE A 187 -13.11 -6.77 -15.88
C PHE A 187 -12.19 -7.07 -14.68
N ASN A 188 -11.07 -6.34 -14.57
CA ASN A 188 -10.07 -6.56 -13.53
C ASN A 188 -10.57 -6.20 -12.12
N ASN A 189 -11.52 -5.30 -12.01
CA ASN A 189 -11.98 -4.75 -10.74
C ASN A 189 -13.47 -5.03 -10.46
N ALA A 190 -14.08 -5.99 -11.16
CA ALA A 190 -15.50 -6.30 -11.04
C ALA A 190 -15.94 -6.56 -9.59
N ILE A 191 -15.22 -7.43 -8.89
CA ILE A 191 -15.48 -7.79 -7.49
C ILE A 191 -15.30 -6.57 -6.59
N MET A 192 -14.28 -5.77 -6.85
CA MET A 192 -14.01 -4.55 -6.09
C MET A 192 -15.11 -3.51 -6.24
N PHE A 193 -15.60 -3.24 -7.47
CA PHE A 193 -16.71 -2.33 -7.69
C PHE A 193 -17.99 -2.78 -6.97
N LEU A 194 -18.25 -4.10 -6.96
CA LEU A 194 -19.37 -4.68 -6.21
C LEU A 194 -19.29 -4.34 -4.72
N TRP A 195 -18.13 -4.57 -4.10
CA TRP A 195 -17.94 -4.37 -2.67
C TRP A 195 -17.86 -2.90 -2.27
N ILE A 196 -17.19 -2.06 -3.05
CA ILE A 196 -17.21 -0.61 -2.85
C ILE A 196 -18.65 -0.10 -2.90
N GLY A 197 -19.42 -0.58 -3.87
CA GLY A 197 -20.81 -0.22 -4.00
C GLY A 197 -21.63 -0.59 -2.75
N ILE A 198 -21.49 -1.80 -2.24
CA ILE A 198 -22.16 -2.26 -1.02
C ILE A 198 -21.76 -1.40 0.18
N VAL A 199 -20.47 -1.13 0.36
CA VAL A 199 -19.98 -0.28 1.46
C VAL A 199 -20.53 1.14 1.38
N LEU A 200 -20.57 1.73 0.19
CA LEU A 200 -21.13 3.08 -0.02
C LEU A 200 -22.63 3.12 0.25
N ILE A 201 -23.40 2.09 -0.14
CA ILE A 201 -24.83 1.99 0.15
C ILE A 201 -25.05 1.88 1.66
N ILE A 202 -24.27 1.04 2.35
CA ILE A 202 -24.36 0.88 3.81
C ILE A 202 -24.02 2.20 4.51
N ALA A 203 -22.94 2.86 4.09
CA ALA A 203 -22.52 4.15 4.66
C ALA A 203 -23.55 5.25 4.44
N GLY A 204 -24.06 5.39 3.21
CA GLY A 204 -25.12 6.33 2.88
C GLY A 204 -26.41 6.01 3.64
N GLY A 205 -26.80 4.75 3.70
CA GLY A 205 -27.96 4.28 4.48
C GLY A 205 -27.82 4.57 5.98
N ALA A 206 -26.62 4.36 6.55
CA ALA A 206 -26.33 4.70 7.95
C ALA A 206 -26.48 6.20 8.21
N ILE A 207 -25.97 7.06 7.31
CA ILE A 207 -26.12 8.52 7.43
C ILE A 207 -27.60 8.93 7.37
N LEU A 208 -28.38 8.37 6.44
CA LEU A 208 -29.82 8.63 6.33
C LEU A 208 -30.57 8.15 7.59
N PHE A 209 -30.28 6.94 8.05
CA PHE A 209 -30.85 6.39 9.27
C PHE A 209 -30.55 7.26 10.50
N ILE A 210 -29.32 7.76 10.60
CA ILE A 210 -28.92 8.69 11.65
C ILE A 210 -29.71 10.00 11.60
N GLN A 211 -29.96 10.54 10.39
CA GLN A 211 -30.75 11.75 10.24
C GLN A 211 -32.20 11.53 10.64
N LEU A 212 -32.81 10.42 10.23
CA LEU A 212 -34.18 10.03 10.62
C LEU A 212 -34.30 9.86 12.12
N MET A 213 -33.31 9.24 12.78
CA MET A 213 -33.25 9.10 14.24
C MET A 213 -33.14 10.45 14.96
N ASP A 214 -32.39 11.43 14.41
CA ASP A 214 -32.24 12.77 14.99
C ASP A 214 -33.56 13.57 14.86
N ASP A 215 -34.31 13.35 13.80
CA ASP A 215 -35.64 13.94 13.62
C ASP A 215 -36.66 13.34 14.60
N SER A 216 -36.59 12.06 14.89
CA SER A 216 -37.46 11.42 15.88
C SER A 216 -37.21 11.92 17.31
N LYS A 217 -35.95 12.30 17.66
CA LYS A 217 -35.63 12.93 18.97
C LYS A 217 -36.17 14.35 19.10
N LYS A 218 -36.38 15.08 18.01
CA LYS A 218 -36.95 16.46 18.02
C LYS A 218 -38.45 16.49 17.96
N SER A 219 -39.07 15.42 17.53
CA SER A 219 -40.54 15.30 17.49
C SER A 219 -41.16 14.96 18.85
N LYS A 220 -40.62 15.50 19.96
CA LYS A 220 -41.23 15.40 21.29
C LYS A 220 -42.59 16.08 21.44
N LYS A 221 -43.18 16.56 20.34
CA LYS A 221 -44.55 17.11 20.29
C LYS A 221 -45.51 16.35 19.36
N GLY A 222 -45.27 15.05 19.11
CA GLY A 222 -46.21 14.24 18.31
C GLY A 222 -45.60 13.10 17.50
N GLY A 223 -44.45 12.56 17.85
CA GLY A 223 -43.76 11.53 17.08
C GLY A 223 -43.79 10.12 17.69
N ILE A 224 -43.62 9.12 16.85
CA ILE A 224 -43.57 7.70 17.16
C ILE A 224 -42.58 7.43 18.32
N LYS A 225 -43.05 6.84 19.41
CA LYS A 225 -42.23 6.46 20.57
C LYS A 225 -41.28 5.32 20.17
N VAL A 226 -40.03 5.66 19.83
CA VAL A 226 -38.96 4.65 19.65
C VAL A 226 -38.68 4.03 21.01
N SER A 227 -38.69 2.68 21.10
CA SER A 227 -38.42 1.99 22.34
C SER A 227 -37.03 2.33 22.91
N PRO A 228 -36.82 2.39 24.21
CA PRO A 228 -35.52 2.70 24.82
C PRO A 228 -34.40 1.74 24.37
N LYS A 229 -34.77 0.51 24.02
CA LYS A 229 -33.86 -0.50 23.48
C LYS A 229 -33.38 -0.12 22.07
N ALA A 230 -34.28 0.31 21.18
CA ALA A 230 -33.91 0.71 19.81
C ALA A 230 -33.05 1.99 19.80
N ALA A 231 -33.27 2.91 20.72
CA ALA A 231 -32.42 4.09 20.89
C ALA A 231 -30.99 3.73 21.31
N LYS A 232 -30.82 2.79 22.27
CA LYS A 232 -29.50 2.30 22.68
C LYS A 232 -28.77 1.54 21.58
N VAL A 233 -29.48 0.72 20.81
CA VAL A 233 -28.93 0.00 19.64
C VAL A 233 -28.48 0.99 18.57
N GLY A 234 -29.27 2.02 18.26
CA GLY A 234 -28.86 3.06 17.34
C GLY A 234 -27.63 3.85 17.80
N GLU A 235 -27.53 4.12 19.10
CA GLU A 235 -26.36 4.80 19.68
C GLU A 235 -25.09 3.91 19.65
N PHE A 236 -25.24 2.60 19.85
CA PHE A 236 -24.17 1.63 19.66
C PHE A 236 -23.66 1.61 18.23
N PHE A 237 -24.54 1.43 17.24
CA PHE A 237 -24.15 1.45 15.82
C PHE A 237 -23.50 2.77 15.40
N LEU A 238 -23.96 3.91 15.95
CA LEU A 238 -23.34 5.21 15.70
C LEU A 238 -21.94 5.33 16.28
N ASN A 239 -21.73 4.85 17.49
CA ASN A 239 -20.45 4.94 18.16
C ASN A 239 -19.39 4.03 17.54
N TYR A 240 -19.83 2.89 17.00
CA TYR A 240 -18.96 1.86 16.42
C TYR A 240 -19.08 1.73 14.91
N ALA A 241 -19.82 2.63 14.22
CA ALA A 241 -20.10 2.57 12.79
C ALA A 241 -18.82 2.37 11.95
N LEU A 242 -17.77 3.13 12.25
CA LEU A 242 -16.49 3.04 11.55
C LEU A 242 -15.86 1.66 11.71
N TYR A 243 -15.77 1.16 12.95
CA TYR A 243 -15.20 -0.17 13.22
C TYR A 243 -16.01 -1.28 12.55
N ILE A 244 -17.34 -1.16 12.55
CA ILE A 244 -18.23 -2.13 11.90
C ILE A 244 -17.98 -2.18 10.39
N ILE A 245 -17.85 -1.01 9.73
CA ILE A 245 -17.55 -0.92 8.30
C ILE A 245 -16.17 -1.54 8.01
N LEU A 246 -15.16 -1.21 8.81
CA LEU A 246 -13.82 -1.71 8.63
C LEU A 246 -13.72 -3.23 8.84
N ILE A 247 -14.41 -3.76 9.86
CA ILE A 247 -14.49 -5.20 10.11
C ILE A 247 -15.27 -5.90 8.98
N ALA A 248 -16.34 -5.28 8.49
CA ALA A 248 -17.09 -5.83 7.35
C ALA A 248 -16.21 -5.98 6.09
N ILE A 249 -15.36 -4.99 5.80
CA ILE A 249 -14.39 -5.09 4.70
C ILE A 249 -13.45 -6.28 4.91
N LEU A 250 -12.90 -6.45 6.11
CA LEU A 250 -12.00 -7.57 6.41
C LEU A 250 -12.71 -8.93 6.28
N VAL A 251 -13.93 -9.04 6.77
CA VAL A 251 -14.74 -10.27 6.65
C VAL A 251 -14.95 -10.61 5.17
N VAL A 252 -15.28 -9.62 4.35
CA VAL A 252 -15.45 -9.81 2.91
C VAL A 252 -14.17 -10.34 2.27
N VAL A 253 -13.02 -9.75 2.60
CA VAL A 253 -11.72 -10.21 2.07
C VAL A 253 -11.46 -11.67 2.46
N CYS A 254 -11.74 -12.04 3.71
CA CYS A 254 -11.60 -13.43 4.18
C CYS A 254 -12.52 -14.41 3.42
N LEU A 255 -13.74 -13.98 3.07
CA LEU A 255 -14.67 -14.80 2.30
C LEU A 255 -14.24 -14.96 0.84
N VAL A 256 -13.69 -13.91 0.23
CA VAL A 256 -13.23 -13.92 -1.17
C VAL A 256 -11.90 -14.65 -1.33
N LYS A 257 -11.01 -14.50 -0.36
CA LYS A 257 -9.64 -15.07 -0.36
C LYS A 257 -9.37 -15.74 1.00
N PRO A 258 -9.72 -17.01 1.19
CA PRO A 258 -9.52 -17.73 2.47
C PRO A 258 -8.09 -17.70 3.00
N ASN A 259 -7.09 -17.69 2.10
CA ASN A 259 -5.66 -17.62 2.44
C ASN A 259 -5.24 -16.26 3.02
N PHE A 260 -6.14 -15.27 3.06
CA PHE A 260 -5.84 -13.97 3.69
C PHE A 260 -5.50 -14.11 5.18
N LEU A 261 -6.09 -15.07 5.88
CA LEU A 261 -5.84 -15.34 7.29
C LEU A 261 -4.57 -16.15 7.58
N ASP A 262 -3.79 -16.48 6.57
CA ASP A 262 -2.51 -17.16 6.79
C ASP A 262 -1.62 -16.35 7.74
N PRO A 263 -0.92 -17.01 8.69
CA PRO A 263 -0.06 -16.33 9.66
C PRO A 263 0.96 -15.38 9.02
N VAL A 264 1.45 -15.70 7.82
CA VAL A 264 2.39 -14.86 7.06
C VAL A 264 1.75 -13.52 6.68
N ASN A 265 0.50 -13.52 6.24
CA ASN A 265 -0.23 -12.31 5.88
C ASN A 265 -0.51 -11.44 7.11
N ILE A 266 -0.90 -12.06 8.22
CA ILE A 266 -1.10 -11.36 9.50
C ILE A 266 0.19 -10.70 9.96
N LEU A 267 1.33 -11.41 9.88
CA LEU A 267 2.64 -10.86 10.22
C LEU A 267 3.05 -9.72 9.27
N ASN A 268 2.73 -9.81 7.99
CA ASN A 268 2.98 -8.73 7.03
C ASN A 268 2.13 -7.49 7.32
N ILE A 269 0.86 -7.66 7.70
CA ILE A 269 0.00 -6.56 8.18
C ILE A 269 0.63 -5.90 9.40
N LEU A 270 1.04 -6.69 10.40
CA LEU A 270 1.66 -6.18 11.61
C LEU A 270 3.00 -5.47 11.34
N LYS A 271 3.84 -6.00 10.44
CA LYS A 271 5.08 -5.33 9.98
C LYS A 271 4.80 -3.94 9.44
N GLN A 272 3.83 -3.83 8.53
CA GLN A 272 3.48 -2.56 7.91
C GLN A 272 2.78 -1.61 8.91
N ALA A 273 1.93 -2.16 9.78
CA ALA A 273 1.26 -1.41 10.84
C ALA A 273 2.24 -0.85 11.87
N SER A 274 3.37 -1.51 12.10
CA SER A 274 4.33 -1.12 13.13
C SER A 274 5.03 0.19 12.78
N THR A 275 5.63 0.32 11.62
CA THR A 275 6.32 1.56 11.22
C THR A 275 5.34 2.72 11.09
N LYS A 276 4.22 2.52 10.40
CA LYS A 276 3.17 3.54 10.27
C LYS A 276 2.47 3.84 11.59
N GLY A 277 2.38 2.88 12.49
CA GLY A 277 1.84 3.04 13.83
C GLY A 277 2.74 3.91 14.73
N ILE A 278 4.07 3.77 14.65
CA ILE A 278 5.01 4.66 15.33
C ILE A 278 4.84 6.10 14.82
N LEU A 279 4.69 6.26 13.51
CA LEU A 279 4.42 7.55 12.88
C LEU A 279 3.10 8.15 13.39
N ALA A 280 2.04 7.32 13.45
CA ALA A 280 0.74 7.71 13.97
C ALA A 280 0.77 8.10 15.45
N LEU A 281 1.56 7.40 16.28
CA LEU A 281 1.74 7.76 17.69
C LEU A 281 2.36 9.16 17.85
N GLY A 282 3.30 9.55 16.98
CA GLY A 282 3.86 10.90 16.94
C GLY A 282 2.81 11.94 16.53
N CYS A 283 2.07 11.67 15.46
CA CYS A 283 1.00 12.52 14.95
C CYS A 283 -0.14 12.69 15.96
N ALA A 284 -0.47 11.65 16.71
CA ALA A 284 -1.59 11.64 17.64
C ALA A 284 -1.50 12.73 18.71
N GLY A 285 -0.31 13.00 19.24
CA GLY A 285 -0.10 14.07 20.20
C GLY A 285 -0.42 15.46 19.63
N LEU A 286 -0.09 15.69 18.37
CA LEU A 286 -0.37 16.94 17.66
C LEU A 286 -1.86 17.12 17.41
N ILE A 287 -2.57 16.04 17.02
CA ILE A 287 -4.03 16.07 16.84
C ILE A 287 -4.74 16.33 18.18
N VAL A 288 -4.25 15.76 19.30
CA VAL A 288 -4.76 16.08 20.64
C VAL A 288 -4.62 17.57 20.95
N LEU A 289 -3.57 18.25 20.47
CA LEU A 289 -3.40 19.71 20.56
C LEU A 289 -4.29 20.49 19.56
N ALA A 290 -5.22 19.85 18.87
CA ALA A 290 -6.00 20.42 17.77
C ALA A 290 -5.15 20.93 16.59
N GLY A 291 -3.92 20.41 16.43
CA GLY A 291 -3.01 20.69 15.33
C GLY A 291 -2.94 19.51 14.34
N THR A 292 -2.63 19.83 13.09
CA THR A 292 -2.41 18.82 12.06
C THR A 292 -1.03 19.01 11.46
N ASP A 293 -0.26 17.94 11.35
CA ASP A 293 1.06 17.96 10.72
C ASP A 293 1.00 17.24 9.38
N LEU A 294 1.18 17.98 8.29
CA LEU A 294 1.23 17.45 6.95
C LEU A 294 2.65 17.07 6.52
N SER A 295 3.67 17.54 7.23
CA SER A 295 5.08 17.29 6.86
C SER A 295 5.54 15.87 7.14
N ILE A 296 4.80 15.09 7.92
CA ILE A 296 5.14 13.77 8.47
C ILE A 296 5.75 12.85 7.41
N GLY A 297 5.07 12.68 6.27
CA GLY A 297 5.49 11.73 5.24
C GLY A 297 6.81 12.14 4.58
N ARG A 298 6.99 13.42 4.28
CA ARG A 298 8.20 13.93 3.63
C ARG A 298 9.38 14.05 4.58
N VAL A 299 9.13 14.40 5.84
CA VAL A 299 10.15 14.37 6.90
C VAL A 299 10.63 12.94 7.15
N LEU A 300 9.71 11.96 7.18
CA LEU A 300 10.08 10.54 7.22
C LEU A 300 10.92 10.16 6.01
N GLY A 301 10.52 10.57 4.79
CA GLY A 301 11.25 10.26 3.55
C GLY A 301 12.69 10.75 3.58
N LEU A 302 12.92 12.01 3.96
CA LEU A 302 14.26 12.58 4.11
C LEU A 302 15.07 11.88 5.21
N SER A 303 14.46 11.63 6.38
CA SER A 303 15.11 10.90 7.48
C SER A 303 15.48 9.47 7.10
N ALA A 304 14.63 8.80 6.32
CA ALA A 304 14.90 7.47 5.79
C ALA A 304 16.02 7.49 4.75
N ALA A 305 16.11 8.52 3.89
CA ALA A 305 17.19 8.68 2.93
C ALA A 305 18.54 8.88 3.63
N VAL A 306 18.58 9.71 4.68
CA VAL A 306 19.79 9.87 5.50
C VAL A 306 20.18 8.55 6.18
N THR A 307 19.20 7.83 6.73
CA THR A 307 19.44 6.48 7.27
C THR A 307 20.03 5.57 6.20
N ALA A 308 19.36 5.47 5.06
CA ALA A 308 19.74 4.60 3.94
C ALA A 308 21.17 4.87 3.48
N ALA A 309 21.54 6.15 3.33
CA ALA A 309 22.89 6.53 2.92
C ALA A 309 23.98 6.09 3.92
N LEU A 310 23.68 6.11 5.22
CA LEU A 310 24.62 5.75 6.29
C LEU A 310 24.71 4.23 6.52
N VAL A 311 23.69 3.46 6.12
CA VAL A 311 23.64 2.01 6.34
C VAL A 311 23.91 1.19 5.07
N GLN A 312 24.25 1.81 3.95
CA GLN A 312 24.69 1.09 2.76
C GLN A 312 25.91 0.24 3.08
N SER A 313 25.95 -0.97 2.50
CA SER A 313 27.10 -1.88 2.68
C SER A 313 28.40 -1.24 2.19
N VAL A 314 29.46 -1.35 2.97
CA VAL A 314 30.80 -0.87 2.56
C VAL A 314 31.36 -1.60 1.34
N THR A 315 30.83 -2.77 0.99
CA THR A 315 31.19 -3.52 -0.21
C THR A 315 30.46 -3.03 -1.47
N TYR A 316 29.45 -2.17 -1.32
CA TYR A 316 28.70 -1.65 -2.45
C TYR A 316 29.46 -0.50 -3.14
N SER A 317 29.82 -0.67 -4.41
CA SER A 317 30.67 0.27 -5.16
C SER A 317 30.02 1.65 -5.39
N SER A 318 28.71 1.68 -5.62
CA SER A 318 27.94 2.92 -5.91
C SER A 318 27.26 3.51 -4.67
N ARG A 319 27.85 3.32 -3.47
CA ARG A 319 27.27 3.86 -2.24
C ARG A 319 27.38 5.38 -2.17
N MET A 320 26.50 5.99 -1.40
CA MET A 320 26.42 7.46 -1.24
C MET A 320 27.72 8.06 -0.67
N PHE A 321 28.36 7.37 0.28
CA PHE A 321 29.61 7.83 0.91
C PHE A 321 30.76 6.85 0.63
N PRO A 322 31.44 6.94 -0.53
CA PRO A 322 32.55 6.05 -0.90
C PRO A 322 33.72 6.07 0.10
N GLN A 323 33.90 7.19 0.82
CA GLN A 323 34.99 7.39 1.78
C GLN A 323 34.83 6.55 3.07
N MET A 324 33.62 6.05 3.34
CA MET A 324 33.37 5.21 4.51
C MET A 324 33.97 3.81 4.28
N THR A 325 35.04 3.51 4.98
CA THR A 325 35.77 2.22 4.89
C THR A 325 35.23 1.17 5.87
N GLN A 326 34.51 1.61 6.89
CA GLN A 326 33.92 0.73 7.92
C GLN A 326 32.44 1.03 8.11
N GLN A 327 31.69 0.00 8.47
CA GLN A 327 30.28 0.15 8.78
C GLN A 327 30.09 0.92 10.08
N LEU A 328 29.19 1.91 10.07
CA LEU A 328 28.89 2.68 11.26
C LEU A 328 28.11 1.86 12.30
N PRO A 329 28.35 2.10 13.60
CA PRO A 329 27.49 1.54 14.65
C PRO A 329 26.04 2.00 14.46
N LEU A 330 25.07 1.10 14.64
CA LEU A 330 23.64 1.31 14.31
C LEU A 330 22.99 2.50 15.02
N PHE A 331 23.53 2.92 16.17
CA PHE A 331 23.02 4.11 16.87
C PHE A 331 23.31 5.42 16.11
N VAL A 332 24.36 5.48 15.26
CA VAL A 332 24.69 6.68 14.47
C VAL A 332 23.63 6.98 13.41
N PRO A 333 23.27 6.05 12.50
CA PRO A 333 22.19 6.31 11.55
C PRO A 333 20.82 6.49 12.23
N LEU A 334 20.56 5.86 13.38
CA LEU A 334 19.35 6.09 14.17
C LEU A 334 19.30 7.53 14.70
N LEU A 335 20.37 8.01 15.32
CA LEU A 335 20.43 9.37 15.83
C LEU A 335 20.40 10.42 14.70
N ALA A 336 21.04 10.14 13.56
CA ALA A 336 20.98 11.01 12.39
C ALA A 336 19.53 11.13 11.86
N SER A 337 18.83 10.01 11.74
CA SER A 337 17.41 9.97 11.34
C SER A 337 16.53 10.78 12.30
N ILE A 338 16.69 10.55 13.60
CA ILE A 338 15.96 11.28 14.64
C ILE A 338 16.32 12.78 14.58
N GLY A 339 17.60 13.11 14.41
CA GLY A 339 18.08 14.49 14.33
C GLY A 339 17.40 15.27 13.21
N VAL A 340 17.36 14.70 12.01
CA VAL A 340 16.67 15.31 10.86
C VAL A 340 15.20 15.54 11.18
N ALA A 341 14.49 14.51 11.63
CA ALA A 341 13.06 14.62 11.93
C ALA A 341 12.77 15.62 13.06
N VAL A 342 13.60 15.67 14.10
CA VAL A 342 13.47 16.62 15.22
C VAL A 342 13.68 18.06 14.76
N ILE A 343 14.63 18.33 13.88
CA ILE A 343 14.86 19.68 13.33
C ILE A 343 13.57 20.19 12.66
N PHE A 344 12.99 19.42 11.74
CA PHE A 344 11.74 19.82 11.07
C PHE A 344 10.57 19.94 12.03
N SER A 345 10.44 18.99 12.95
CA SER A 345 9.36 19.04 13.95
C SER A 345 9.51 20.23 14.90
N LEU A 346 10.72 20.60 15.29
CA LEU A 346 10.94 21.80 16.13
C LEU A 346 10.69 23.10 15.36
N ILE A 347 11.01 23.16 14.06
CA ILE A 347 10.64 24.29 13.20
C ILE A 347 9.11 24.45 13.18
N ASN A 348 8.37 23.36 12.97
CA ASN A 348 6.91 23.34 13.02
C ASN A 348 6.40 23.79 14.41
N GLY A 349 6.96 23.19 15.46
CA GLY A 349 6.60 23.52 16.84
C GLY A 349 6.86 24.98 17.21
N PHE A 350 7.98 25.54 16.76
CA PHE A 350 8.32 26.96 16.97
C PHE A 350 7.32 27.88 16.25
N GLY A 351 7.00 27.58 15.00
CA GLY A 351 6.03 28.36 14.24
C GLY A 351 4.63 28.36 14.87
N VAL A 352 4.20 27.21 15.40
CA VAL A 352 2.88 27.11 16.07
C VAL A 352 2.93 27.75 17.46
N ALA A 353 3.97 27.46 18.27
CA ALA A 353 4.02 27.85 19.67
C ALA A 353 4.44 29.31 19.92
N LYS A 354 5.26 29.87 19.03
CA LYS A 354 5.85 31.20 19.20
C LYS A 354 5.37 32.22 18.19
N LEU A 355 5.23 31.79 16.91
CA LEU A 355 4.74 32.67 15.85
C LEU A 355 3.22 32.62 15.69
N HIS A 356 2.55 31.76 16.46
CA HIS A 356 1.08 31.55 16.40
C HIS A 356 0.56 31.25 15.00
N LEU A 357 1.39 30.62 14.16
CA LEU A 357 0.99 30.19 12.83
C LEU A 357 0.04 29.01 12.94
N HIS A 358 -0.92 28.92 12.01
CA HIS A 358 -1.76 27.75 11.92
C HIS A 358 -0.93 26.53 11.55
N ALA A 359 -1.06 25.42 12.31
CA ALA A 359 -0.26 24.21 12.12
C ALA A 359 -0.27 23.70 10.68
N PHE A 360 -1.44 23.73 10.02
CA PHE A 360 -1.61 23.34 8.62
C PHE A 360 -0.67 24.11 7.67
N ILE A 361 -0.54 25.44 7.85
CA ILE A 361 0.25 26.29 6.94
C ILE A 361 1.73 26.01 7.07
N ILE A 362 2.25 25.98 8.30
CA ILE A 362 3.68 25.77 8.53
C ILE A 362 4.10 24.35 8.13
N THR A 363 3.28 23.35 8.45
CA THR A 363 3.60 21.95 8.10
C THR A 363 3.49 21.67 6.60
N LEU A 364 2.62 22.37 5.89
CA LEU A 364 2.59 22.33 4.42
C LEU A 364 3.88 22.92 3.83
N GLY A 365 4.36 24.06 4.34
CA GLY A 365 5.63 24.65 3.91
C GLY A 365 6.81 23.72 4.19
N THR A 366 6.91 23.18 5.39
CA THR A 366 8.01 22.26 5.77
C THR A 366 7.92 20.92 5.03
N GLN A 367 6.73 20.46 4.63
CA GLN A 367 6.54 19.32 3.74
C GLN A 367 7.27 19.52 2.40
N LEU A 368 7.09 20.68 1.77
CA LEU A 368 7.73 21.01 0.50
C LEU A 368 9.25 21.14 0.65
N ILE A 369 9.71 21.79 1.74
CA ILE A 369 11.14 21.92 2.04
C ILE A 369 11.76 20.53 2.26
N ALA A 370 11.15 19.67 3.06
CA ALA A 370 11.65 18.32 3.31
C ALA A 370 11.71 17.47 2.04
N PHE A 371 10.71 17.62 1.15
CA PHE A 371 10.72 16.94 -0.15
C PHE A 371 11.84 17.45 -1.05
N GLY A 372 12.01 18.78 -1.17
CA GLY A 372 13.11 19.37 -1.95
C GLY A 372 14.48 18.92 -1.42
N CYS A 373 14.69 18.97 -0.10
CA CYS A 373 15.92 18.47 0.53
C CYS A 373 16.15 16.98 0.24
N ASN A 374 15.10 16.15 0.27
CA ASN A 374 15.21 14.73 -0.03
C ASN A 374 15.62 14.49 -1.49
N CYS A 375 15.01 15.19 -2.44
CA CYS A 375 15.37 15.09 -3.86
C CYS A 375 16.82 15.50 -4.09
N LEU A 376 17.25 16.67 -3.59
CA LEU A 376 18.61 17.15 -3.70
C LEU A 376 19.63 16.20 -3.05
N PHE A 377 19.29 15.65 -1.89
CA PHE A 377 20.15 14.68 -1.21
C PHE A 377 20.34 13.41 -2.03
N ILE A 378 19.25 12.85 -2.58
CA ILE A 378 19.33 11.64 -3.43
C ILE A 378 20.06 11.94 -4.75
N GLU A 379 19.85 13.11 -5.35
CA GLU A 379 20.53 13.52 -6.59
C GLU A 379 22.03 13.73 -6.39
N SER A 380 22.49 14.06 -5.18
CA SER A 380 23.91 14.25 -4.86
C SER A 380 24.75 12.95 -4.82
N GLN A 381 24.19 11.81 -5.23
CA GLN A 381 24.93 10.54 -5.28
C GLN A 381 26.12 10.63 -6.26
N PRO A 382 27.28 10.01 -5.91
CA PRO A 382 28.48 10.01 -6.76
C PRO A 382 28.25 9.38 -8.14
N SER A 383 27.22 8.53 -8.29
CA SER A 383 26.84 7.92 -9.57
C SER A 383 26.27 8.93 -10.58
N GLY A 384 25.94 10.16 -10.16
CA GLY A 384 25.32 11.18 -11.02
C GLY A 384 23.89 10.86 -11.45
N THR A 385 23.29 9.81 -10.91
CA THR A 385 21.91 9.38 -11.20
C THR A 385 21.09 9.37 -9.91
N ALA A 386 19.89 9.93 -9.94
CA ALA A 386 18.97 9.98 -8.81
C ALA A 386 18.31 8.58 -8.53
N GLN A 387 19.13 7.58 -8.29
CA GLN A 387 18.67 6.23 -7.99
C GLN A 387 18.26 6.09 -6.53
N ALA A 388 17.35 5.14 -6.25
CA ALA A 388 17.00 4.81 -4.88
C ALA A 388 18.20 4.19 -4.14
N LEU A 389 18.42 4.63 -2.90
CA LEU A 389 19.45 4.09 -2.01
C LEU A 389 19.05 2.69 -1.55
N SER A 390 19.87 1.71 -1.84
CA SER A 390 19.65 0.28 -1.56
C SER A 390 20.93 -0.40 -1.12
N THR A 391 20.94 -1.73 -1.05
CA THR A 391 22.10 -2.55 -0.68
C THR A 391 22.59 -2.22 0.74
N PHE A 392 21.71 -2.39 1.71
CA PHE A 392 22.00 -2.10 3.11
C PHE A 392 22.82 -3.19 3.79
N ASP A 393 23.55 -2.79 4.82
CA ASP A 393 24.31 -3.70 5.68
C ASP A 393 23.40 -4.74 6.36
N GLN A 394 23.87 -5.99 6.42
CA GLN A 394 23.09 -7.11 6.95
C GLN A 394 22.80 -6.97 8.45
N ASN A 395 23.71 -6.34 9.23
CA ASN A 395 23.48 -6.13 10.65
C ASN A 395 22.34 -5.15 10.87
N PHE A 396 22.25 -4.10 10.03
CA PHE A 396 21.11 -3.17 10.05
C PHE A 396 19.80 -3.88 9.72
N LEU A 397 19.77 -4.68 8.65
CA LEU A 397 18.58 -5.43 8.28
C LEU A 397 18.15 -6.42 9.35
N ASN A 398 19.09 -7.15 9.93
CA ASN A 398 18.82 -8.10 11.01
C ASN A 398 18.28 -7.39 12.27
N PHE A 399 18.82 -6.23 12.63
CA PHE A 399 18.38 -5.46 13.79
C PHE A 399 17.00 -4.84 13.57
N ALA A 400 16.78 -4.16 12.45
CA ALA A 400 15.58 -3.35 12.26
C ALA A 400 14.42 -4.13 11.62
N ALA A 401 14.70 -5.08 10.71
CA ALA A 401 13.70 -5.87 9.98
C ALA A 401 13.78 -7.38 10.24
N GLY A 402 14.68 -7.84 11.11
CA GLY A 402 14.85 -9.24 11.47
C GLY A 402 13.65 -9.84 12.19
N ASN A 403 13.73 -11.12 12.53
CA ASN A 403 12.67 -11.84 13.23
C ASN A 403 13.22 -12.45 14.53
N LEU A 404 12.42 -12.39 15.58
CA LEU A 404 12.61 -13.17 16.79
C LEU A 404 11.92 -14.52 16.59
N THR A 405 12.70 -15.61 16.60
CA THR A 405 12.17 -16.97 16.43
C THR A 405 11.86 -17.58 17.79
N ILE A 406 10.58 -17.90 18.03
CA ILE A 406 10.11 -18.60 19.23
C ILE A 406 9.42 -19.88 18.76
N GLY A 407 10.13 -21.01 18.83
CA GLY A 407 9.65 -22.26 18.25
C GLY A 407 9.49 -22.15 16.74
N SER A 408 8.30 -22.43 16.23
CA SER A 408 7.94 -22.28 14.80
C SER A 408 7.52 -20.87 14.41
N LEU A 409 7.26 -19.98 15.38
CA LEU A 409 6.75 -18.64 15.14
C LEU A 409 7.91 -17.64 14.94
N LYS A 410 7.91 -16.93 13.82
CA LYS A 410 8.86 -15.86 13.51
C LYS A 410 8.20 -14.50 13.71
N ILE A 411 8.41 -13.88 14.86
CA ILE A 411 7.85 -12.56 15.18
C ILE A 411 8.79 -11.47 14.65
N PRO A 412 8.32 -10.55 13.77
CA PRO A 412 9.17 -9.46 13.28
C PRO A 412 9.57 -8.51 14.40
N LEU A 413 10.86 -8.17 14.50
CA LEU A 413 11.38 -7.26 15.54
C LEU A 413 10.72 -5.88 15.51
N VAL A 414 10.36 -5.39 14.33
CA VAL A 414 9.67 -4.10 14.18
C VAL A 414 8.34 -4.06 14.95
N VAL A 415 7.64 -5.19 15.08
CA VAL A 415 6.40 -5.29 15.87
C VAL A 415 6.70 -5.11 17.36
N ILE A 416 7.80 -5.71 17.82
CA ILE A 416 8.24 -5.61 19.22
C ILE A 416 8.62 -4.15 19.53
N TYR A 417 9.37 -3.49 18.64
CA TYR A 417 9.73 -2.07 18.80
C TYR A 417 8.48 -1.18 18.84
N PHE A 418 7.51 -1.43 17.97
CA PHE A 418 6.26 -0.69 17.98
C PHE A 418 5.50 -0.84 19.32
N LEU A 419 5.40 -2.06 19.84
CA LEU A 419 4.74 -2.30 21.12
C LEU A 419 5.48 -1.61 22.29
N ILE A 420 6.81 -1.67 22.31
CA ILE A 420 7.61 -0.97 23.33
C ILE A 420 7.35 0.54 23.26
N ILE A 421 7.39 1.13 22.06
CA ILE A 421 7.13 2.56 21.86
C ILE A 421 5.70 2.90 22.25
N ALA A 422 4.71 2.07 21.93
CA ALA A 422 3.32 2.28 22.33
C ALA A 422 3.16 2.28 23.87
N ILE A 423 3.85 1.38 24.58
CA ILE A 423 3.85 1.34 26.05
C ILE A 423 4.50 2.61 26.62
N ILE A 424 5.64 3.06 26.07
CA ILE A 424 6.29 4.30 26.47
C ILE A 424 5.35 5.51 26.27
N MET A 425 4.71 5.59 25.09
CA MET A 425 3.79 6.67 24.78
C MET A 425 2.53 6.61 25.66
N TRP A 426 2.03 5.41 25.96
CA TRP A 426 0.95 5.25 26.93
C TRP A 426 1.32 5.80 28.30
N PHE A 427 2.55 5.53 28.78
CA PHE A 427 3.05 6.07 30.03
C PHE A 427 3.16 7.61 29.98
N VAL A 428 3.74 8.16 28.89
CA VAL A 428 3.87 9.61 28.68
C VAL A 428 2.51 10.30 28.73
N TRP A 429 1.51 9.77 28.04
CA TRP A 429 0.18 10.37 27.97
C TRP A 429 -0.57 10.29 29.30
N ASN A 430 -0.54 9.14 29.98
CA ASN A 430 -1.42 8.89 31.13
C ASN A 430 -0.75 9.19 32.49
N LYS A 431 0.58 9.15 32.56
CA LYS A 431 1.29 9.20 33.85
C LYS A 431 2.18 10.44 34.03
N THR A 432 2.44 11.22 32.94
CA THR A 432 3.31 12.39 33.04
C THR A 432 2.53 13.71 33.07
N ARG A 433 3.22 14.77 33.56
CA ARG A 433 2.69 16.14 33.51
C ARG A 433 2.51 16.63 32.08
N LEU A 434 3.38 16.19 31.14
CA LEU A 434 3.29 16.56 29.74
C LEU A 434 1.99 16.07 29.11
N GLY A 435 1.62 14.80 29.34
CA GLY A 435 0.37 14.26 28.84
C GLY A 435 -0.84 15.03 29.37
N LYS A 436 -0.89 15.29 30.69
CA LYS A 436 -1.99 16.09 31.28
C LYS A 436 -2.08 17.49 30.67
N ASN A 437 -0.92 18.19 30.54
CA ASN A 437 -0.86 19.51 29.93
C ASN A 437 -1.30 19.50 28.45
N MET A 438 -0.88 18.47 27.69
CA MET A 438 -1.26 18.29 26.29
C MET A 438 -2.78 18.19 26.14
N PHE A 439 -3.45 17.35 26.94
CA PHE A 439 -4.91 17.25 26.94
C PHE A 439 -5.61 18.54 27.39
N ALA A 440 -5.06 19.24 28.40
CA ALA A 440 -5.59 20.52 28.87
C ALA A 440 -5.51 21.59 27.75
N VAL A 441 -4.32 21.76 27.15
CA VAL A 441 -4.10 22.72 26.05
C VAL A 441 -5.00 22.42 24.85
N GLY A 442 -5.09 21.14 24.46
CA GLY A 442 -5.94 20.73 23.34
C GLY A 442 -7.44 20.85 23.62
N GLY A 443 -7.87 20.74 24.88
CA GLY A 443 -9.27 20.93 25.26
C GLY A 443 -9.70 22.40 25.27
N ASN A 444 -8.89 23.27 25.87
CA ASN A 444 -9.07 24.72 25.84
C ASN A 444 -7.73 25.42 26.20
N THR A 445 -7.10 26.00 25.21
CA THR A 445 -5.78 26.62 25.32
C THR A 445 -5.79 27.81 26.30
N GLU A 446 -6.85 28.64 26.31
CA GLU A 446 -6.96 29.80 27.19
C GLU A 446 -7.15 29.37 28.64
N ALA A 447 -8.05 28.42 28.91
CA ALA A 447 -8.30 27.88 30.22
C ALA A 447 -7.02 27.19 30.79
N ALA A 448 -6.29 26.46 29.95
CA ALA A 448 -5.02 25.86 30.35
C ALA A 448 -3.98 26.90 30.73
N ALA A 449 -3.87 28.01 29.97
CA ALA A 449 -2.96 29.11 30.26
C ALA A 449 -3.29 29.77 31.58
N VAL A 450 -4.55 30.10 31.86
CA VAL A 450 -5.01 30.67 33.13
C VAL A 450 -4.76 29.72 34.31
N SER A 451 -4.82 28.40 34.05
CA SER A 451 -4.50 27.36 35.04
C SER A 451 -2.98 27.17 35.30
N GLY A 452 -2.14 28.02 34.69
CA GLY A 452 -0.68 27.99 34.89
C GLY A 452 0.08 27.02 34.01
N VAL A 453 -0.57 26.42 32.97
CA VAL A 453 0.11 25.57 32.00
C VAL A 453 0.89 26.42 31.01
N ASN A 454 2.19 26.16 30.87
CA ASN A 454 2.98 26.80 29.82
C ASN A 454 2.65 26.19 28.46
N VAL A 455 1.74 26.84 27.74
CA VAL A 455 1.22 26.39 26.45
C VAL A 455 2.32 26.20 25.41
N ALA A 456 3.19 27.24 25.25
CA ALA A 456 4.26 27.19 24.25
C ALA A 456 5.25 26.05 24.52
N LYS A 457 5.66 25.86 25.79
CA LYS A 457 6.54 24.75 26.18
C LYS A 457 5.86 23.39 25.93
N THR A 458 4.58 23.28 26.22
CA THR A 458 3.81 22.02 25.98
C THR A 458 3.76 21.68 24.49
N ILE A 459 3.43 22.65 23.63
CA ILE A 459 3.42 22.47 22.18
C ILE A 459 4.79 22.04 21.69
N MET A 460 5.86 22.76 22.05
CA MET A 460 7.23 22.44 21.64
C MET A 460 7.66 21.03 22.05
N LEU A 461 7.31 20.59 23.26
CA LEU A 461 7.67 19.24 23.73
C LEU A 461 6.90 18.15 22.99
N VAL A 462 5.63 18.39 22.61
CA VAL A 462 4.85 17.43 21.83
C VAL A 462 5.42 17.31 20.41
N TYR A 463 5.80 18.44 19.78
CA TYR A 463 6.49 18.40 18.48
C TYR A 463 7.87 17.71 18.58
N LEU A 464 8.62 17.92 19.64
CA LEU A 464 9.89 17.22 19.87
C LEU A 464 9.69 15.69 19.92
N ILE A 465 8.69 15.21 20.69
CA ILE A 465 8.37 13.79 20.78
C ILE A 465 7.91 13.27 19.40
N ALA A 466 7.09 14.02 18.68
CA ALA A 466 6.67 13.67 17.34
C ALA A 466 7.89 13.48 16.41
N GLY A 467 8.84 14.41 16.42
CA GLY A 467 10.08 14.30 15.64
C GLY A 467 10.92 13.07 15.99
N ILE A 468 11.06 12.75 17.28
CA ILE A 468 11.75 11.52 17.71
C ILE A 468 11.06 10.27 17.14
N LEU A 469 9.73 10.23 17.19
CA LEU A 469 8.96 9.09 16.67
C LEU A 469 9.01 9.03 15.15
N TYR A 470 8.98 10.17 14.44
CA TYR A 470 9.11 10.21 12.99
C TYR A 470 10.47 9.68 12.53
N GLY A 471 11.57 10.12 13.15
CA GLY A 471 12.91 9.65 12.85
C GLY A 471 13.11 8.17 13.19
N THR A 472 12.57 7.71 14.32
CA THR A 472 12.60 6.28 14.68
C THR A 472 11.80 5.44 13.68
N SER A 473 10.62 5.93 13.27
CA SER A 473 9.83 5.28 12.22
C SER A 473 10.58 5.23 10.89
N ALA A 474 11.26 6.32 10.50
CA ALA A 474 12.04 6.41 9.27
C ALA A 474 13.19 5.40 9.23
N PHE A 475 13.92 5.25 10.33
CA PHE A 475 14.98 4.27 10.49
C PHE A 475 14.47 2.83 10.30
N LEU A 476 13.37 2.48 10.94
CA LEU A 476 12.76 1.14 10.83
C LEU A 476 12.12 0.92 9.44
N GLU A 477 11.53 1.97 8.87
CA GLU A 477 10.92 1.91 7.55
C GLU A 477 11.95 1.68 6.46
N ALA A 478 13.12 2.34 6.53
CA ALA A 478 14.22 2.13 5.58
C ALA A 478 14.63 0.65 5.51
N ALA A 479 14.76 -0.02 6.67
CA ALA A 479 15.05 -1.45 6.73
C ALA A 479 13.92 -2.32 6.17
N ARG A 480 12.66 -1.92 6.43
CA ARG A 480 11.49 -2.68 5.99
C ARG A 480 11.33 -2.66 4.48
N ILE A 481 11.54 -1.51 3.84
CA ILE A 481 11.37 -1.35 2.39
C ILE A 481 12.65 -1.67 1.59
N THR A 482 13.81 -1.75 2.25
CA THR A 482 15.13 -2.09 1.68
C THR A 482 15.62 -1.21 0.53
N SER A 483 14.84 -0.22 0.12
CA SER A 483 15.18 0.73 -0.94
C SER A 483 14.49 2.06 -0.68
N VAL A 484 15.24 3.16 -0.58
CA VAL A 484 14.74 4.49 -0.23
C VAL A 484 15.01 5.45 -1.38
N GLY A 485 13.95 5.99 -1.97
CA GLY A 485 14.03 6.95 -3.07
C GLY A 485 13.34 8.27 -2.74
N ALA A 486 13.34 9.20 -3.70
CA ALA A 486 12.75 10.53 -3.57
C ALA A 486 11.27 10.50 -3.18
N ASN A 487 10.54 9.48 -3.61
CA ASN A 487 9.12 9.30 -3.33
C ASN A 487 8.82 8.52 -2.03
N THR A 488 9.83 8.12 -1.27
CA THR A 488 9.62 7.46 0.03
C THR A 488 8.85 8.37 0.97
N GLY A 489 7.88 7.82 1.68
CA GLY A 489 7.03 8.57 2.60
C GLY A 489 5.86 9.32 1.94
N ILE A 490 5.63 9.16 0.64
CA ILE A 490 4.48 9.78 -0.05
C ILE A 490 3.16 9.30 0.57
N ASN A 491 2.27 10.23 0.92
CA ASN A 491 0.97 9.97 1.54
C ASN A 491 1.01 9.27 2.92
N TYR A 492 2.18 9.18 3.59
CA TYR A 492 2.25 8.60 4.93
C TYR A 492 1.60 9.52 5.98
N GLU A 493 1.54 10.83 5.73
CA GLU A 493 0.77 11.78 6.53
C GLU A 493 -0.70 11.42 6.55
N THR A 494 -1.28 11.06 5.39
CA THR A 494 -2.69 10.65 5.31
C THR A 494 -2.94 9.33 6.00
N ASP A 495 -2.04 8.36 5.89
CA ASP A 495 -2.13 7.08 6.61
C ASP A 495 -2.03 7.30 8.14
N ALA A 496 -1.08 8.13 8.59
CA ALA A 496 -0.90 8.43 10.02
C ALA A 496 -2.12 9.14 10.63
N ILE A 497 -2.59 10.21 9.97
CA ILE A 497 -3.77 10.96 10.41
C ILE A 497 -5.00 10.06 10.44
N SER A 498 -5.21 9.25 9.38
CA SER A 498 -6.34 8.32 9.31
C SER A 498 -6.30 7.31 10.44
N ALA A 499 -5.15 6.71 10.73
CA ALA A 499 -4.98 5.76 11.82
C ALA A 499 -5.33 6.38 13.18
N VAL A 500 -4.90 7.63 13.41
CA VAL A 500 -5.15 8.37 14.63
C VAL A 500 -6.64 8.66 14.80
N VAL A 501 -7.32 9.10 13.74
CA VAL A 501 -8.74 9.44 13.77
C VAL A 501 -9.62 8.19 13.88
N VAL A 502 -9.30 7.16 13.10
CA VAL A 502 -9.94 5.83 13.22
C VAL A 502 -9.77 5.29 14.64
N GLY A 503 -8.60 5.53 15.25
CA GLY A 503 -8.31 5.22 16.64
C GLY A 503 -9.05 6.06 17.68
N GLY A 504 -9.88 7.03 17.25
CA GLY A 504 -10.76 7.82 18.12
C GLY A 504 -10.08 9.02 18.81
N VAL A 505 -8.95 9.49 18.26
CA VAL A 505 -8.39 10.79 18.65
C VAL A 505 -9.15 11.89 17.90
N SER A 506 -9.62 12.88 18.63
CA SER A 506 -10.48 13.93 18.07
C SER A 506 -9.70 15.07 17.44
N PHE A 507 -10.11 15.46 16.21
CA PHE A 507 -9.62 16.70 15.58
C PHE A 507 -9.99 17.98 16.33
N SER A 508 -11.02 17.92 17.17
CA SER A 508 -11.37 19.06 18.03
C SER A 508 -10.40 19.25 19.20
N GLY A 509 -9.44 18.33 19.37
CA GLY A 509 -8.46 18.36 20.45
C GLY A 509 -8.96 17.80 21.79
N GLY A 510 -8.05 17.63 22.74
CA GLY A 510 -8.33 17.28 24.12
C GLY A 510 -8.85 15.86 24.38
N VAL A 511 -8.95 15.00 23.37
CA VAL A 511 -9.48 13.62 23.50
C VAL A 511 -8.70 12.64 22.63
N GLY A 512 -8.34 11.50 23.22
CA GLY A 512 -7.66 10.42 22.52
C GLY A 512 -7.07 9.39 23.48
N THR A 513 -6.73 8.21 22.94
CA THR A 513 -6.05 7.15 23.70
C THR A 513 -4.99 6.47 22.84
N ILE A 514 -3.88 6.07 23.45
CA ILE A 514 -2.81 5.35 22.73
C ILE A 514 -3.28 4.00 22.23
N GLN A 515 -4.10 3.28 23.00
CA GLN A 515 -4.67 2.00 22.57
C GLN A 515 -5.51 2.16 21.31
N GLY A 516 -6.31 3.25 21.26
CA GLY A 516 -7.08 3.59 20.07
C GLY A 516 -6.18 3.79 18.85
N VAL A 517 -5.10 4.57 18.99
CA VAL A 517 -4.14 4.82 17.88
C VAL A 517 -3.50 3.53 17.39
N VAL A 518 -3.08 2.64 18.29
CA VAL A 518 -2.50 1.33 17.95
C VAL A 518 -3.50 0.48 17.16
N ILE A 519 -4.73 0.37 17.66
CA ILE A 519 -5.80 -0.39 16.98
C ILE A 519 -6.12 0.25 15.62
N GLY A 520 -6.23 1.57 15.56
CA GLY A 520 -6.50 2.31 14.32
C GLY A 520 -5.41 2.08 13.26
N ALA A 521 -4.14 2.08 13.67
CA ALA A 521 -3.02 1.80 12.78
C ALA A 521 -3.06 0.36 12.22
N ILE A 522 -3.38 -0.63 13.07
CA ILE A 522 -3.49 -2.04 12.65
C ILE A 522 -4.66 -2.21 11.69
N ILE A 523 -5.84 -1.67 12.02
CA ILE A 523 -7.04 -1.79 11.19
C ILE A 523 -6.83 -1.12 9.82
N LEU A 524 -6.32 0.11 9.80
CA LEU A 524 -6.07 0.82 8.53
C LEU A 524 -5.09 0.05 7.65
N GLN A 525 -4.04 -0.50 8.26
CA GLN A 525 -3.04 -1.26 7.51
C GLN A 525 -3.57 -2.62 7.06
N ALA A 526 -4.43 -3.26 7.84
CA ALA A 526 -5.13 -4.46 7.43
C ALA A 526 -6.00 -4.21 6.19
N ILE A 527 -6.70 -3.06 6.12
CA ILE A 527 -7.48 -2.67 4.95
C ILE A 527 -6.57 -2.40 3.74
N ASN A 528 -5.50 -1.63 3.92
CA ASN A 528 -4.55 -1.35 2.84
C ASN A 528 -3.95 -2.64 2.27
N TYR A 529 -3.53 -3.55 3.15
CA TYR A 529 -3.01 -4.85 2.76
C TYR A 529 -4.08 -5.73 2.08
N SER A 530 -5.31 -5.69 2.58
CA SER A 530 -6.44 -6.42 1.98
C SER A 530 -6.70 -5.99 0.55
N LEU A 531 -6.72 -4.67 0.28
CA LEU A 531 -6.92 -4.13 -1.06
C LEU A 531 -5.78 -4.53 -2.01
N GLN A 532 -4.54 -4.54 -1.52
CA GLN A 532 -3.39 -5.04 -2.28
C GLN A 532 -3.48 -6.54 -2.54
N PHE A 533 -3.85 -7.33 -1.54
CA PHE A 533 -4.00 -8.78 -1.63
C PHE A 533 -5.11 -9.22 -2.60
N LEU A 534 -6.15 -8.40 -2.73
CA LEU A 534 -7.21 -8.58 -3.72
C LEU A 534 -6.80 -8.14 -5.13
N GLY A 535 -5.60 -7.56 -5.33
CA GLY A 535 -5.17 -7.02 -6.62
C GLY A 535 -5.92 -5.74 -7.03
N VAL A 536 -6.46 -5.00 -6.07
CA VAL A 536 -7.16 -3.73 -6.35
C VAL A 536 -6.19 -2.71 -6.92
N ASN A 537 -6.57 -2.09 -8.02
CA ASN A 537 -5.77 -1.05 -8.67
C ASN A 537 -5.30 0.01 -7.65
N PRO A 538 -4.00 0.35 -7.59
CA PRO A 538 -3.44 1.30 -6.64
C PRO A 538 -4.15 2.65 -6.60
N TYR A 539 -4.62 3.16 -7.73
CA TYR A 539 -5.34 4.44 -7.80
C TYR A 539 -6.69 4.38 -7.07
N LEU A 540 -7.39 3.25 -7.14
CA LEU A 540 -8.65 3.04 -6.42
C LEU A 540 -8.43 2.89 -4.90
N GLN A 541 -7.27 2.39 -4.47
CA GLN A 541 -6.92 2.37 -3.06
C GLN A 541 -6.87 3.79 -2.47
N TYR A 542 -6.43 4.80 -3.24
CA TYR A 542 -6.48 6.21 -2.81
C TYR A 542 -7.92 6.72 -2.63
N VAL A 543 -8.83 6.34 -3.52
CA VAL A 543 -10.26 6.70 -3.40
C VAL A 543 -10.85 6.10 -2.12
N VAL A 544 -10.59 4.83 -1.85
CA VAL A 544 -11.06 4.15 -0.63
C VAL A 544 -10.51 4.81 0.63
N ARG A 545 -9.21 5.12 0.67
CA ARG A 545 -8.58 5.83 1.78
C ARG A 545 -9.20 7.21 2.02
N GLY A 546 -9.40 7.99 0.95
CA GLY A 546 -10.05 9.29 1.04
C GLY A 546 -11.46 9.20 1.63
N LEU A 547 -12.24 8.23 1.20
CA LEU A 547 -13.58 7.99 1.74
C LEU A 547 -13.55 7.59 3.22
N ILE A 548 -12.62 6.73 3.64
CA ILE A 548 -12.44 6.35 5.05
C ILE A 548 -12.14 7.58 5.90
N ILE A 549 -11.24 8.46 5.45
CA ILE A 549 -10.89 9.69 6.17
C ILE A 549 -12.11 10.60 6.33
N ILE A 550 -12.82 10.88 5.23
CA ILE A 550 -14.00 11.75 5.25
C ILE A 550 -15.06 11.20 6.21
N LEU A 551 -15.34 9.90 6.14
CA LEU A 551 -16.31 9.25 7.02
C LEU A 551 -15.87 9.28 8.49
N ALA A 552 -14.59 9.00 8.77
CA ALA A 552 -14.04 9.03 10.12
C ALA A 552 -14.17 10.42 10.75
N VAL A 553 -13.75 11.46 10.02
CA VAL A 553 -13.84 12.86 10.49
C VAL A 553 -15.29 13.30 10.64
N ALA A 554 -16.17 12.94 9.69
CA ALA A 554 -17.59 13.29 9.77
C ALA A 554 -18.26 12.69 11.02
N ILE A 555 -17.93 11.45 11.36
CA ILE A 555 -18.43 10.77 12.56
C ILE A 555 -17.87 11.43 13.82
N ASP A 556 -16.57 11.75 13.85
CA ASP A 556 -15.92 12.39 15.00
C ASP A 556 -16.53 13.77 15.29
N VAL A 557 -16.56 14.66 14.30
CA VAL A 557 -17.14 16.01 14.43
C VAL A 557 -18.58 15.94 14.93
N ARG A 558 -19.35 14.94 14.50
CA ARG A 558 -20.73 14.77 14.92
C ARG A 558 -20.87 14.38 16.40
N LYS A 559 -20.00 13.51 16.92
CA LYS A 559 -19.97 13.14 18.34
C LYS A 559 -19.82 14.36 19.25
N TYR A 560 -19.04 15.36 18.79
CA TYR A 560 -18.79 16.58 19.55
C TYR A 560 -19.91 17.62 19.44
N ILE A 561 -20.54 17.76 18.25
CA ILE A 561 -21.69 18.67 18.09
C ILE A 561 -22.89 18.16 18.90
N ALA A 562 -23.06 16.86 19.07
CA ALA A 562 -24.15 16.28 19.83
C ALA A 562 -24.01 16.44 21.36
N LYS A 563 -22.79 16.73 21.87
CA LYS A 563 -22.52 16.94 23.30
C LYS A 563 -22.62 18.42 23.76
N LYS A 564 -22.57 19.38 22.82
CA LYS A 564 -22.91 20.78 23.05
C LYS A 564 -24.42 21.01 22.76
#